data_d6ae1f58d4c40bbd0b7dbe06d41915d6
#
_entry.id   d6ae1f58d4c40bbd0b7dbe06d41915d6
#
_cell.length_a   1.000
_cell.length_b   1.000
_cell.length_c   1.000
_cell.angle_alpha   90.00
_cell.angle_beta   90.00
_cell.angle_gamma   90.00
#
_symmetry.space_group_name_H-M   'P 1'
#
loop_
_entity.id
_entity.type
_entity.pdbx_description
1 polymer ?
#
loop_
_entity_poly.entity_id
_entity_poly.type
_entity_poly.pdbx_seq_one_letter_code
_entity_poly.pdbx_strand_id
1 'polypeptide(L)'
;MTRMKQLLISISLLLLFVACSKEHDNNDGPLTKGRRTVIVYMSGRNTLSRFTNSDFQELVNGGSKIPSNDRLVVFLSRISDKEKQAIIRVTGDKKQPVDTLYKYQDSFYTSEPDNFVEVIKRTMTLCPADEYALVLWGHGSGWTVEKDTRRAYGIDNGNKESNYDMYGLWLNLPDMRKCFEELGVKWKYIFCDCCNMMGAEVAYELRNHA
;
A
#
# COMPACT_ATOMS: atom_id res chain seq x y z
N MET A 1 -2.80 59.50 -28.35
CA MET A 1 -2.14 59.00 -27.11
C MET A 1 -3.07 58.22 -26.16
N THR A 2 -4.36 58.19 -26.38
CA THR A 2 -5.35 57.58 -25.42
C THR A 2 -5.62 56.11 -25.69
N ARG A 3 -5.57 55.59 -26.93
CA ARG A 3 -5.86 54.19 -27.26
C ARG A 3 -4.74 53.21 -26.86
N MET A 4 -3.49 53.65 -26.90
CA MET A 4 -2.34 52.83 -26.57
C MET A 4 -2.20 52.60 -25.05
N LYS A 5 -2.61 53.56 -24.20
CA LYS A 5 -2.65 53.41 -22.74
C LYS A 5 -3.78 52.46 -22.29
N GLN A 6 -4.91 52.45 -22.95
CA GLN A 6 -5.99 51.51 -22.63
C GLN A 6 -5.65 50.07 -23.03
N LEU A 7 -4.86 49.85 -24.09
CA LEU A 7 -4.39 48.52 -24.46
C LEU A 7 -3.37 47.94 -23.46
N LEU A 8 -2.48 48.78 -22.93
CA LEU A 8 -1.49 48.35 -21.95
C LEU A 8 -2.13 48.05 -20.60
N ILE A 9 -3.18 48.75 -20.19
CA ILE A 9 -3.93 48.49 -18.96
C ILE A 9 -4.74 47.19 -19.09
N SER A 10 -5.33 46.89 -20.25
CA SER A 10 -6.04 45.64 -20.51
C SER A 10 -5.11 44.42 -20.50
N ILE A 11 -3.89 44.54 -21.03
CA ILE A 11 -2.89 43.45 -21.01
C ILE A 11 -2.32 43.24 -19.58
N SER A 12 -2.16 44.31 -18.81
CA SER A 12 -1.73 44.20 -17.43
C SER A 12 -2.77 43.57 -16.49
N LEU A 13 -4.07 43.76 -16.79
CA LEU A 13 -5.17 43.16 -16.00
C LEU A 13 -5.40 41.69 -16.35
N LEU A 14 -5.02 41.25 -17.55
CA LEU A 14 -5.14 39.84 -17.96
C LEU A 14 -4.04 38.95 -17.39
N LEU A 15 -2.93 39.53 -16.90
CA LEU A 15 -1.80 38.82 -16.29
C LEU A 15 -1.97 38.58 -14.77
N LEU A 16 -3.04 39.10 -14.16
CA LEU A 16 -3.29 38.95 -12.72
C LEU A 16 -4.25 37.80 -12.37
N PHE A 17 -4.75 37.04 -13.34
CA PHE A 17 -5.63 35.88 -13.11
C PHE A 17 -4.95 34.53 -13.32
N VAL A 18 -3.62 34.48 -13.46
CA VAL A 18 -2.87 33.23 -13.23
C VAL A 18 -2.41 33.19 -11.76
N ALA A 19 -3.36 33.32 -10.84
CA ALA A 19 -3.19 32.79 -9.52
C ALA A 19 -3.34 31.28 -9.66
N CYS A 20 -2.23 30.56 -9.82
CA CYS A 20 -2.15 29.14 -9.61
C CYS A 20 -2.82 28.82 -8.28
N SER A 21 -4.05 28.30 -8.31
CA SER A 21 -4.46 27.37 -7.32
C SER A 21 -3.43 26.23 -7.40
N LYS A 22 -2.56 26.14 -6.41
CA LYS A 22 -1.83 24.92 -6.15
C LYS A 22 -2.88 23.89 -5.73
N GLU A 23 -3.52 23.26 -6.71
CA GLU A 23 -3.94 21.91 -6.54
C GLU A 23 -2.68 21.14 -6.15
N HIS A 24 -2.69 20.53 -5.00
CA HIS A 24 -1.69 19.55 -4.61
C HIS A 24 -1.88 18.35 -5.56
N ASP A 25 -1.36 18.50 -6.77
CA ASP A 25 -1.12 17.40 -7.66
C ASP A 25 0.04 16.62 -7.00
N ASN A 26 -0.30 15.57 -6.25
CA ASN A 26 0.65 14.59 -5.72
C ASN A 26 1.20 13.75 -6.88
N ASN A 27 1.77 14.40 -7.87
CA ASN A 27 2.38 13.79 -9.03
C ASN A 27 3.89 13.94 -8.96
N ASP A 28 4.45 13.66 -7.78
CA ASP A 28 5.86 13.34 -7.69
C ASP A 28 6.04 11.97 -8.35
N GLY A 29 6.73 11.97 -9.48
CA GLY A 29 7.07 10.74 -10.20
C GLY A 29 7.80 9.73 -9.28
N PRO A 30 8.20 8.56 -9.82
CA PRO A 30 8.88 7.55 -9.04
C PRO A 30 10.07 8.13 -8.27
N LEU A 31 10.25 7.70 -7.02
CA LEU A 31 11.39 8.08 -6.22
C LEU A 31 12.69 7.57 -6.89
N THR A 32 13.82 8.20 -6.57
CA THR A 32 15.13 7.67 -6.98
C THR A 32 15.32 6.26 -6.44
N LYS A 33 16.00 5.40 -7.20
CA LYS A 33 16.24 4.00 -6.80
C LYS A 33 16.97 3.91 -5.47
N GLY A 34 16.43 3.13 -4.53
CA GLY A 34 17.02 2.86 -3.22
C GLY A 34 17.72 1.50 -3.16
N ARG A 35 18.36 1.21 -2.01
CA ARG A 35 18.94 -0.11 -1.75
C ARG A 35 17.84 -1.15 -1.52
N ARG A 36 16.89 -0.86 -0.61
CA ARG A 36 15.79 -1.76 -0.27
C ARG A 36 14.49 -1.01 -0.07
N THR A 37 13.41 -1.57 -0.60
CA THR A 37 12.04 -1.17 -0.24
C THR A 37 11.38 -2.32 0.54
N VAL A 38 10.99 -2.05 1.78
CA VAL A 38 10.16 -2.93 2.59
C VAL A 38 8.71 -2.52 2.37
N ILE A 39 7.93 -3.42 1.83
CA ILE A 39 6.50 -3.22 1.57
C ILE A 39 5.72 -3.87 2.71
N VAL A 40 4.94 -3.09 3.45
CA VAL A 40 3.98 -3.61 4.45
C VAL A 40 2.60 -3.58 3.81
N TYR A 41 2.04 -4.76 3.56
CA TYR A 41 0.70 -4.91 3.00
C TYR A 41 -0.30 -5.08 4.14
N MET A 42 -1.00 -4.00 4.51
CA MET A 42 -1.95 -3.99 5.62
C MET A 42 -3.38 -4.27 5.13
N SER A 43 -3.81 -5.53 5.22
CA SER A 43 -5.16 -5.97 4.88
C SER A 43 -6.08 -5.89 6.09
N GLY A 44 -6.63 -4.69 6.37
CA GLY A 44 -7.40 -4.38 7.57
C GLY A 44 -8.89 -4.11 7.33
N ARG A 45 -9.48 -4.43 6.17
CA ARG A 45 -10.94 -4.28 5.95
C ARG A 45 -11.73 -5.49 6.50
N ASN A 46 -11.59 -5.67 7.80
CA ASN A 46 -12.16 -6.75 8.60
C ASN A 46 -12.19 -6.34 10.07
N THR A 47 -12.32 -7.29 11.00
CA THR A 47 -12.34 -7.02 12.45
C THR A 47 -11.04 -6.39 13.00
N LEU A 48 -9.92 -6.44 12.24
CA LEU A 48 -8.67 -5.76 12.61
C LEU A 48 -8.66 -4.27 12.24
N SER A 49 -9.69 -3.75 11.57
CA SER A 49 -9.74 -2.36 11.13
C SER A 49 -9.46 -1.36 12.27
N ARG A 50 -9.93 -1.66 13.48
CA ARG A 50 -9.70 -0.84 14.68
C ARG A 50 -8.22 -0.77 15.11
N PHE A 51 -7.40 -1.73 14.72
CA PHE A 51 -5.98 -1.78 15.07
C PHE A 51 -5.07 -1.19 13.98
N THR A 52 -5.56 -1.03 12.75
CA THR A 52 -4.74 -0.54 11.64
C THR A 52 -4.09 0.80 11.91
N ASN A 53 -4.77 1.69 12.65
CA ASN A 53 -4.24 3.02 12.96
C ASN A 53 -3.11 2.95 14.00
N SER A 54 -3.27 2.16 15.07
CA SER A 54 -2.24 1.99 16.09
C SER A 54 -0.98 1.36 15.50
N ASP A 55 -1.15 0.29 14.74
CA ASP A 55 -0.05 -0.46 14.16
C ASP A 55 0.66 0.34 13.05
N PHE A 56 -0.11 1.08 12.23
CA PHE A 56 0.48 2.04 11.30
C PHE A 56 1.26 3.14 12.02
N GLN A 57 0.76 3.64 13.15
CA GLN A 57 1.47 4.66 13.94
C GLN A 57 2.77 4.10 14.56
N GLU A 58 2.82 2.83 14.91
CA GLU A 58 4.05 2.17 15.36
C GLU A 58 5.12 2.15 14.26
N LEU A 59 4.72 1.86 13.01
CA LEU A 59 5.62 1.95 11.85
C LEU A 59 6.15 3.38 11.66
N VAL A 60 5.27 4.38 11.80
CA VAL A 60 5.65 5.81 11.71
C VAL A 60 6.64 6.18 12.82
N ASN A 61 6.38 5.76 14.06
CA ASN A 61 7.27 6.02 15.21
C ASN A 61 8.64 5.36 15.03
N GLY A 62 8.69 4.19 14.38
CA GLY A 62 9.92 3.50 14.01
C GLY A 62 10.68 4.14 12.85
N GLY A 63 10.06 5.05 12.11
CA GLY A 63 10.56 5.60 10.85
C GLY A 63 11.96 6.21 10.93
N SER A 64 12.30 6.87 12.04
CA SER A 64 13.64 7.47 12.24
C SER A 64 14.79 6.45 12.31
N LYS A 65 14.48 5.16 12.44
CA LYS A 65 15.46 4.06 12.46
C LYS A 65 15.69 3.43 11.09
N ILE A 66 14.95 3.86 10.07
CA ILE A 66 15.11 3.36 8.70
C ILE A 66 16.44 3.89 8.15
N PRO A 67 17.32 3.01 7.63
CA PRO A 67 18.55 3.45 6.96
C PRO A 67 18.26 4.40 5.80
N SER A 68 19.10 5.39 5.57
CA SER A 68 18.85 6.47 4.60
C SER A 68 18.60 5.99 3.15
N ASN A 69 19.20 4.85 2.77
CA ASN A 69 19.03 4.26 1.45
C ASN A 69 17.91 3.20 1.38
N ASP A 70 17.24 2.94 2.50
CA ASP A 70 16.12 2.00 2.58
C ASP A 70 14.79 2.78 2.66
N ARG A 71 13.72 2.13 2.31
CA ARG A 71 12.37 2.68 2.37
C ARG A 71 11.42 1.73 3.07
N LEU A 72 10.54 2.29 3.85
CA LEU A 72 9.37 1.62 4.40
C LEU A 72 8.13 2.20 3.71
N VAL A 73 7.41 1.36 3.01
CA VAL A 73 6.19 1.74 2.27
C VAL A 73 5.05 0.86 2.74
N VAL A 74 3.95 1.49 3.10
CA VAL A 74 2.77 0.81 3.63
C VAL A 74 1.64 0.94 2.62
N PHE A 75 1.11 -0.17 2.15
CA PHE A 75 -0.22 -0.20 1.58
C PHE A 75 -1.21 -0.33 2.72
N LEU A 76 -2.00 0.72 2.94
CA LEU A 76 -2.96 0.81 4.03
C LEU A 76 -4.38 0.60 3.50
N SER A 77 -5.01 -0.47 3.95
CA SER A 77 -6.41 -0.78 3.67
C SER A 77 -7.15 -1.02 4.98
N ARG A 78 -8.18 -0.20 5.24
CA ARG A 78 -9.01 -0.28 6.45
C ARG A 78 -10.46 0.06 6.12
N ILE A 79 -11.38 -0.27 7.01
CA ILE A 79 -12.77 0.16 6.90
C ILE A 79 -12.83 1.68 7.12
N SER A 80 -13.30 2.39 6.12
CA SER A 80 -13.52 3.82 6.21
C SER A 80 -14.50 4.28 5.12
N ASP A 81 -15.47 5.11 5.51
CA ASP A 81 -16.37 5.75 4.55
C ASP A 81 -15.73 6.96 3.85
N LYS A 82 -14.69 7.52 4.46
CA LYS A 82 -14.04 8.75 4.02
C LYS A 82 -12.72 8.52 3.31
N GLU A 83 -11.99 7.47 3.70
CA GLU A 83 -10.64 7.23 3.21
C GLU A 83 -10.59 5.97 2.36
N LYS A 84 -9.99 6.09 1.20
CA LYS A 84 -9.71 4.97 0.31
C LYS A 84 -8.36 4.35 0.64
N GLN A 85 -8.10 3.18 0.08
CA GLN A 85 -6.79 2.55 0.17
C GLN A 85 -5.71 3.49 -0.36
N ALA A 86 -4.52 3.41 0.23
CA ALA A 86 -3.41 4.27 -0.15
C ALA A 86 -2.06 3.55 -0.01
N ILE A 87 -1.10 4.00 -0.82
CA ILE A 87 0.32 3.65 -0.70
C ILE A 87 1.02 4.84 -0.04
N ILE A 88 1.60 4.61 1.12
CA ILE A 88 2.15 5.64 2.00
C ILE A 88 3.60 5.28 2.32
N ARG A 89 4.52 6.21 2.11
CA ARG A 89 5.90 6.11 2.56
C ARG A 89 6.03 6.64 3.98
N VAL A 90 6.71 5.90 4.83
CA VAL A 90 7.19 6.40 6.13
C VAL A 90 8.53 7.05 5.92
N THR A 91 8.64 8.34 6.19
CA THR A 91 9.82 9.15 5.84
C THR A 91 10.90 9.15 6.91
N GLY A 92 10.52 8.95 8.16
CA GLY A 92 11.39 9.14 9.32
C GLY A 92 11.64 10.60 9.70
N ASP A 93 11.11 11.56 8.92
CA ASP A 93 11.17 13.00 9.25
C ASP A 93 10.09 13.32 10.29
N LYS A 94 10.47 14.00 11.37
CA LYS A 94 9.53 14.38 12.44
C LYS A 94 8.52 15.44 12.01
N LYS A 95 8.84 16.27 11.03
CA LYS A 95 7.94 17.32 10.53
C LYS A 95 6.95 16.80 9.50
N GLN A 96 7.38 15.82 8.70
CA GLN A 96 6.56 15.17 7.69
C GLN A 96 6.78 13.65 7.79
N PRO A 97 6.22 13.01 8.81
CA PRO A 97 6.53 11.60 9.12
C PRO A 97 6.04 10.61 8.06
N VAL A 98 5.08 11.02 7.24
CA VAL A 98 4.51 10.22 6.15
C VAL A 98 4.37 11.03 4.88
N ASP A 99 4.40 10.31 3.76
CA ASP A 99 4.21 10.84 2.42
C ASP A 99 3.28 9.90 1.65
N THR A 100 2.12 10.41 1.21
CA THR A 100 1.16 9.61 0.46
C THR A 100 1.55 9.58 -1.00
N LEU A 101 2.11 8.47 -1.44
CA LEU A 101 2.60 8.29 -2.81
C LEU A 101 1.48 8.03 -3.81
N TYR A 102 0.42 7.37 -3.37
CA TYR A 102 -0.73 7.07 -4.22
C TYR A 102 -1.99 6.86 -3.37
N LYS A 103 -3.11 7.37 -3.84
CA LYS A 103 -4.43 7.18 -3.24
C LYS A 103 -5.38 6.61 -4.29
N TYR A 104 -5.96 5.46 -4.00
CA TYR A 104 -6.93 4.83 -4.90
C TYR A 104 -8.23 5.62 -4.93
N GLN A 105 -8.84 5.72 -6.10
CA GLN A 105 -10.11 6.44 -6.27
C GLN A 105 -11.29 5.58 -5.80
N ASP A 106 -11.24 4.30 -6.12
CA ASP A 106 -12.25 3.32 -5.76
C ASP A 106 -11.71 2.29 -4.79
N SER A 107 -12.57 1.79 -3.92
CA SER A 107 -12.23 0.70 -3.01
C SER A 107 -12.37 -0.64 -3.74
N PHE A 108 -11.42 -1.54 -3.47
CA PHE A 108 -11.36 -2.89 -4.04
C PHE A 108 -11.05 -3.92 -2.96
N TYR A 109 -11.26 -5.18 -3.24
CA TYR A 109 -10.89 -6.28 -2.33
C TYR A 109 -9.39 -6.54 -2.38
N THR A 110 -8.72 -6.38 -1.24
CA THR A 110 -7.25 -6.48 -1.12
C THR A 110 -6.72 -7.90 -1.25
N SER A 111 -7.57 -8.89 -1.05
CA SER A 111 -7.25 -10.31 -1.14
C SER A 111 -7.56 -10.94 -2.51
N GLU A 112 -8.07 -10.16 -3.45
CA GLU A 112 -8.13 -10.56 -4.85
C GLU A 112 -6.73 -10.63 -5.45
N PRO A 113 -6.33 -11.73 -6.12
CA PRO A 113 -4.99 -11.91 -6.68
C PRO A 113 -4.52 -10.75 -7.56
N ASP A 114 -5.36 -10.31 -8.49
CA ASP A 114 -5.01 -9.24 -9.43
C ASP A 114 -4.77 -7.90 -8.72
N ASN A 115 -5.60 -7.59 -7.70
CA ASN A 115 -5.45 -6.39 -6.89
C ASN A 115 -4.18 -6.44 -6.02
N PHE A 116 -3.87 -7.63 -5.46
CA PHE A 116 -2.64 -7.84 -4.69
C PHE A 116 -1.41 -7.59 -5.57
N VAL A 117 -1.38 -8.14 -6.77
CA VAL A 117 -0.30 -7.96 -7.74
C VAL A 117 -0.20 -6.49 -8.17
N GLU A 118 -1.32 -5.84 -8.48
CA GLU A 118 -1.35 -4.44 -8.90
C GLU A 118 -0.75 -3.52 -7.83
N VAL A 119 -1.18 -3.65 -6.59
CA VAL A 119 -0.68 -2.83 -5.47
C VAL A 119 0.83 -2.98 -5.31
N ILE A 120 1.34 -4.21 -5.37
CA ILE A 120 2.78 -4.46 -5.23
C ILE A 120 3.55 -3.90 -6.42
N LYS A 121 3.11 -4.14 -7.66
CA LYS A 121 3.74 -3.59 -8.88
C LYS A 121 3.77 -2.05 -8.84
N ARG A 122 2.66 -1.42 -8.45
CA ARG A 122 2.59 0.02 -8.29
C ARG A 122 3.55 0.53 -7.22
N THR A 123 3.60 -0.12 -6.07
CA THR A 123 4.53 0.23 -5.00
C THR A 123 5.98 0.14 -5.45
N MET A 124 6.35 -0.92 -6.18
CA MET A 124 7.68 -1.10 -6.73
C MET A 124 8.02 -0.03 -7.79
N THR A 125 7.04 0.37 -8.60
CA THR A 125 7.20 1.45 -9.59
C THR A 125 7.42 2.80 -8.90
N LEU A 126 6.66 3.11 -7.85
CA LEU A 126 6.79 4.36 -7.10
C LEU A 126 8.07 4.39 -6.25
N CYS A 127 8.50 3.24 -5.75
CA CYS A 127 9.64 3.10 -4.85
C CYS A 127 10.63 2.04 -5.37
N PRO A 128 11.31 2.29 -6.49
CA PRO A 128 12.26 1.33 -7.05
C PRO A 128 13.45 1.10 -6.11
N ALA A 129 13.92 -0.15 -6.05
CA ALA A 129 15.04 -0.56 -5.21
C ALA A 129 15.82 -1.73 -5.83
N ASP A 130 17.03 -2.01 -5.29
CA ASP A 130 17.80 -3.20 -5.68
C ASP A 130 17.21 -4.48 -5.06
N GLU A 131 16.64 -4.36 -3.87
CA GLU A 131 16.03 -5.47 -3.12
C GLU A 131 14.63 -5.07 -2.63
N TYR A 132 13.74 -6.05 -2.60
CA TYR A 132 12.41 -5.89 -2.01
C TYR A 132 12.20 -6.88 -0.87
N ALA A 133 11.48 -6.45 0.16
CA ALA A 133 11.00 -7.30 1.23
C ALA A 133 9.49 -7.06 1.45
N LEU A 134 8.79 -8.10 1.86
CA LEU A 134 7.34 -8.05 2.04
C LEU A 134 6.96 -8.40 3.48
N VAL A 135 6.10 -7.60 4.07
CA VAL A 135 5.42 -7.87 5.34
C VAL A 135 3.93 -7.99 5.04
N LEU A 136 3.35 -9.10 5.40
CA LEU A 136 1.92 -9.38 5.27
C LEU A 136 1.27 -9.19 6.64
N TRP A 137 0.58 -8.07 6.85
CA TRP A 137 -0.14 -7.75 8.07
C TRP A 137 -1.65 -7.98 7.89
N GLY A 138 -2.27 -8.73 8.78
CA GLY A 138 -3.70 -8.99 8.74
C GLY A 138 -4.12 -10.32 9.38
N HIS A 139 -5.33 -10.78 9.09
CA HIS A 139 -5.72 -12.13 9.46
C HIS A 139 -4.97 -13.16 8.62
N GLY A 140 -4.59 -14.26 9.26
CA GLY A 140 -4.03 -15.44 8.61
C GLY A 140 -4.69 -16.71 9.15
N SER A 141 -4.87 -17.70 8.30
CA SER A 141 -5.43 -18.99 8.65
C SER A 141 -4.48 -20.16 8.35
N GLY A 142 -3.31 -19.86 7.77
CA GLY A 142 -2.35 -20.87 7.38
C GLY A 142 -2.84 -21.75 6.24
N TRP A 143 -2.37 -22.99 6.21
CA TRP A 143 -2.83 -24.01 5.31
C TRP A 143 -4.10 -24.69 5.87
N THR A 144 -5.29 -24.15 5.60
CA THR A 144 -6.53 -24.84 5.89
C THR A 144 -7.22 -25.25 4.60
N VAL A 145 -7.32 -26.55 4.37
CA VAL A 145 -8.09 -27.14 3.26
C VAL A 145 -9.43 -27.58 3.82
N GLU A 146 -10.29 -26.68 4.19
CA GLU A 146 -11.71 -27.00 4.29
C GLU A 146 -12.30 -26.97 2.88
N LYS A 147 -13.14 -27.94 2.58
CA LYS A 147 -13.62 -28.28 1.24
C LYS A 147 -14.20 -27.12 0.42
N ASP A 148 -14.63 -26.03 1.08
CA ASP A 148 -15.31 -24.90 0.45
C ASP A 148 -14.66 -23.52 0.73
N THR A 149 -13.59 -23.44 1.53
CA THR A 149 -12.95 -22.18 1.85
C THR A 149 -11.43 -22.33 1.92
N ARG A 150 -10.78 -22.17 0.78
CA ARG A 150 -9.32 -22.09 0.72
C ARG A 150 -8.90 -20.75 1.30
N ARG A 151 -8.39 -20.76 2.52
CA ARG A 151 -7.98 -19.55 3.26
C ARG A 151 -6.48 -19.58 3.45
N ALA A 152 -5.83 -18.44 3.43
CA ALA A 152 -4.46 -18.29 3.88
C ALA A 152 -4.25 -16.92 4.52
N TYR A 153 -4.40 -15.84 3.75
CA TYR A 153 -4.02 -14.51 4.19
C TYR A 153 -5.08 -13.46 3.81
N GLY A 154 -5.22 -12.47 4.68
CA GLY A 154 -5.73 -11.15 4.34
C GLY A 154 -7.21 -11.10 4.00
N ILE A 155 -8.08 -11.74 4.80
CA ILE A 155 -9.52 -11.63 4.57
C ILE A 155 -9.94 -10.16 4.40
N ASP A 156 -10.71 -9.90 3.35
CA ASP A 156 -11.31 -8.60 3.07
C ASP A 156 -12.83 -8.72 2.97
N ASN A 157 -13.54 -8.00 3.81
CA ASN A 157 -15.01 -7.98 3.90
C ASN A 157 -15.64 -6.76 3.25
N GLY A 158 -14.86 -6.01 2.50
CA GLY A 158 -15.29 -4.71 2.02
C GLY A 158 -15.38 -3.71 3.18
N ASN A 159 -16.39 -2.84 3.15
CA ASN A 159 -16.63 -1.85 4.22
C ASN A 159 -17.54 -2.39 5.33
N LYS A 160 -17.54 -3.70 5.56
CA LYS A 160 -18.36 -4.32 6.62
C LYS A 160 -17.47 -4.78 7.75
N GLU A 161 -17.70 -4.26 8.93
CA GLU A 161 -17.14 -4.79 10.18
C GLU A 161 -18.00 -6.01 10.57
N SER A 162 -17.69 -7.16 9.97
CA SER A 162 -18.37 -8.41 10.30
C SER A 162 -17.52 -9.20 11.29
N ASN A 163 -18.16 -9.71 12.32
CA ASN A 163 -17.48 -10.44 13.41
C ASN A 163 -17.07 -11.86 13.04
N TYR A 164 -17.56 -12.38 11.92
CA TYR A 164 -17.22 -13.73 11.45
C TYR A 164 -17.32 -13.81 9.93
N ASP A 165 -16.18 -13.90 9.34
CA ASP A 165 -16.03 -13.77 7.92
C ASP A 165 -15.80 -15.11 7.25
N MET A 166 -16.80 -15.95 7.38
CA MET A 166 -16.90 -17.13 6.53
C MET A 166 -17.13 -16.77 5.06
N TYR A 167 -17.47 -15.52 4.77
CA TYR A 167 -17.87 -15.04 3.44
C TYR A 167 -16.91 -14.00 2.85
N GLY A 168 -15.88 -13.59 3.57
CA GLY A 168 -14.90 -12.65 3.05
C GLY A 168 -13.98 -13.29 2.01
N LEU A 169 -13.42 -12.45 1.16
CA LEU A 169 -12.43 -12.90 0.20
C LEU A 169 -11.07 -13.09 0.88
N TRP A 170 -10.46 -14.23 0.69
CA TRP A 170 -9.13 -14.58 1.17
C TRP A 170 -8.19 -14.80 -0.01
N LEU A 171 -6.96 -14.32 0.12
CA LEU A 171 -5.90 -14.77 -0.77
C LEU A 171 -5.42 -16.14 -0.28
N ASN A 172 -5.74 -17.20 -1.00
CA ASN A 172 -5.30 -18.54 -0.66
C ASN A 172 -3.83 -18.77 -1.02
N LEU A 173 -3.22 -19.79 -0.46
CA LEU A 173 -1.78 -20.02 -0.61
C LEU A 173 -1.34 -20.35 -2.06
N PRO A 174 -2.05 -21.21 -2.84
CA PRO A 174 -1.74 -21.42 -4.24
C PRO A 174 -1.84 -20.16 -5.11
N ASP A 175 -2.82 -19.30 -4.85
CA ASP A 175 -2.95 -18.04 -5.59
C ASP A 175 -1.89 -17.02 -5.15
N MET A 176 -1.52 -16.96 -3.87
CA MET A 176 -0.39 -16.17 -3.40
C MET A 176 0.91 -16.57 -4.10
N ARG A 177 1.17 -17.88 -4.26
CA ARG A 177 2.33 -18.37 -5.03
C ARG A 177 2.28 -17.87 -6.47
N LYS A 178 1.14 -17.98 -7.16
CA LYS A 178 0.97 -17.47 -8.53
C LYS A 178 1.20 -15.95 -8.61
N CYS A 179 0.70 -15.19 -7.63
CA CYS A 179 0.98 -13.75 -7.55
C CYS A 179 2.49 -13.49 -7.47
N PHE A 180 3.22 -14.25 -6.66
CA PHE A 180 4.68 -14.09 -6.57
C PHE A 180 5.41 -14.51 -7.84
N GLU A 181 4.93 -15.56 -8.53
CA GLU A 181 5.44 -15.95 -9.86
C GLU A 181 5.21 -14.82 -10.88
N GLU A 182 4.04 -14.21 -10.90
CA GLU A 182 3.69 -13.09 -11.79
C GLU A 182 4.50 -11.82 -11.48
N LEU A 183 4.75 -11.54 -10.21
CA LEU A 183 5.59 -10.42 -9.79
C LEU A 183 7.04 -10.58 -10.23
N GLY A 184 7.52 -11.82 -10.37
CA GLY A 184 8.87 -12.12 -10.82
C GLY A 184 9.97 -11.60 -9.89
N VAL A 185 9.66 -11.38 -8.62
CA VAL A 185 10.55 -10.82 -7.62
C VAL A 185 11.06 -11.91 -6.69
N LYS A 186 12.37 -11.95 -6.49
CA LYS A 186 12.98 -12.70 -5.39
C LYS A 186 12.99 -11.79 -4.16
N TRP A 187 12.12 -12.10 -3.20
CA TRP A 187 12.01 -11.32 -1.98
C TRP A 187 13.25 -11.52 -1.09
N LYS A 188 13.73 -10.47 -0.48
CA LYS A 188 14.80 -10.57 0.52
C LYS A 188 14.33 -11.35 1.74
N TYR A 189 13.10 -11.17 2.10
CA TYR A 189 12.32 -11.97 3.04
C TYR A 189 10.82 -11.73 2.83
N ILE A 190 10.02 -12.69 3.26
CA ILE A 190 8.58 -12.55 3.43
C ILE A 190 8.32 -12.74 4.91
N PHE A 191 7.79 -11.71 5.58
CA PHE A 191 7.42 -11.76 6.99
C PHE A 191 5.90 -11.78 7.10
N CYS A 192 5.36 -12.81 7.73
CA CYS A 192 3.93 -12.94 7.96
C CYS A 192 3.59 -12.48 9.37
N ASP A 193 3.18 -11.22 9.48
CA ASP A 193 2.62 -10.63 10.70
C ASP A 193 1.12 -10.94 10.76
N CYS A 194 0.83 -12.22 10.84
CA CYS A 194 -0.52 -12.77 10.80
C CYS A 194 -0.54 -14.20 11.39
N CYS A 195 -1.70 -14.59 11.92
CA CYS A 195 -1.87 -15.89 12.59
C CYS A 195 -1.61 -17.06 11.63
N ASN A 196 -1.11 -18.18 12.16
CA ASN A 196 -1.02 -19.49 11.51
C ASN A 196 -0.18 -19.57 10.23
N MET A 197 0.53 -18.50 9.83
CA MET A 197 1.34 -18.47 8.60
C MET A 197 2.77 -18.98 8.80
N MET A 198 3.12 -19.49 9.99
CA MET A 198 4.44 -20.10 10.28
C MET A 198 4.45 -21.63 10.10
N GLY A 199 3.45 -22.20 9.43
CA GLY A 199 3.40 -23.63 9.13
C GLY A 199 4.45 -24.05 8.08
N ALA A 200 4.91 -25.30 8.17
CA ALA A 200 5.84 -25.87 7.20
C ALA A 200 5.27 -25.87 5.78
N GLU A 201 3.97 -26.05 5.64
CA GLU A 201 3.24 -26.03 4.37
C GLU A 201 3.32 -24.65 3.71
N VAL A 202 3.14 -23.57 4.47
CA VAL A 202 3.28 -22.20 3.98
C VAL A 202 4.71 -21.94 3.52
N ALA A 203 5.70 -22.30 4.36
CA ALA A 203 7.11 -22.13 4.03
C ALA A 203 7.50 -22.94 2.78
N TYR A 204 6.98 -24.16 2.67
CA TYR A 204 7.24 -25.02 1.50
C TYR A 204 6.67 -24.44 0.22
N GLU A 205 5.42 -23.94 0.25
CA GLU A 205 4.75 -23.36 -0.92
C GLU A 205 5.48 -22.09 -1.39
N LEU A 206 5.95 -21.25 -0.47
CA LEU A 206 6.61 -19.98 -0.77
C LEU A 206 8.13 -20.05 -0.89
N ARG A 207 8.76 -21.23 -0.69
CA ARG A 207 10.23 -21.43 -0.61
C ARG A 207 11.04 -20.90 -1.78
N ASN A 208 10.43 -20.81 -2.96
CA ASN A 208 11.14 -20.36 -4.17
C ASN A 208 11.09 -18.83 -4.34
N HIS A 209 10.39 -18.11 -3.46
CA HIS A 209 10.12 -16.69 -3.63
C HIS A 209 10.90 -15.79 -2.66
N ALA A 210 11.51 -16.35 -1.62
CA ALA A 210 12.37 -15.64 -0.67
C ALA A 210 13.75 -16.26 -0.53
#